data_aa407469d12a895094c6a6a10fab7ba8
#
_entry.id   aa407469d12a895094c6a6a10fab7ba8
#
_cell.length_a   1.000
_cell.length_b   1.000
_cell.length_c   1.000
_cell.angle_alpha   90.00
_cell.angle_beta   90.00
_cell.angle_gamma   90.00
#
_symmetry.space_group_name_H-M   'P 1'
#
loop_
_entity.id
_entity.type
_entity.pdbx_description
1 polymer ?
#
loop_
_entity_poly.entity_id
_entity_poly.type
_entity_poly.pdbx_seq_one_letter_code
_entity_poly.pdbx_strand_id
1 'polypeptide(L)'
;MGLIAVEAEITISDPTVRDALVARSAPIQQATRDDEPGCLVYCFAADPCYPDRIQVYELWESAEALAAHFHHQNYHDMRAMLGGGGLVKSVSRKHRIDASAPVYNADRVPNADFD
;
A
#
# COMPACT_ATOMS: atom_id res chain seq x y z
N MET A 1 5.33 17.39 8.37
CA MET A 1 5.44 17.83 7.00
C MET A 1 6.19 16.80 6.24
N GLY A 2 5.89 16.61 5.06
CA GLY A 2 6.51 15.63 4.22
C GLY A 2 5.70 14.36 4.08
N LEU A 3 5.96 13.70 2.99
CA LEU A 3 5.26 12.50 2.59
C LEU A 3 5.60 11.34 3.52
N ILE A 4 4.63 10.45 3.70
CA ILE A 4 4.83 9.20 4.41
C ILE A 4 4.56 8.06 3.44
N ALA A 5 5.55 7.20 3.22
CA ALA A 5 5.38 5.96 2.48
C ALA A 5 5.15 4.81 3.47
N VAL A 6 4.23 3.93 3.12
CA VAL A 6 4.00 2.68 3.87
C VAL A 6 4.27 1.52 2.94
N GLU A 7 5.06 0.57 3.39
CA GLU A 7 5.25 -0.70 2.70
C GLU A 7 4.86 -1.84 3.62
N ALA A 8 4.30 -2.88 3.06
CA ALA A 8 3.98 -4.09 3.82
C ALA A 8 4.06 -5.32 2.95
N GLU A 9 4.35 -6.43 3.59
CA GLU A 9 4.24 -7.76 3.01
C GLU A 9 3.26 -8.55 3.87
N ILE A 10 2.19 -9.03 3.24
CA ILE A 10 1.15 -9.81 3.90
C ILE A 10 1.24 -11.24 3.40
N THR A 11 1.20 -12.21 4.33
CA THR A 11 1.14 -13.62 4.02
C THR A 11 -0.23 -14.16 4.40
N ILE A 12 -0.85 -14.88 3.49
CA ILE A 12 -2.13 -15.57 3.74
C ILE A 12 -1.91 -17.08 3.82
N SER A 13 -2.81 -17.77 4.54
CA SER A 13 -2.64 -19.20 4.83
C SER A 13 -2.85 -20.10 3.61
N ASP A 14 -3.75 -19.71 2.70
CA ASP A 14 -4.10 -20.50 1.52
C ASP A 14 -3.75 -19.72 0.25
N PRO A 15 -2.66 -20.09 -0.45
CA PRO A 15 -2.25 -19.39 -1.65
C PRO A 15 -3.29 -19.47 -2.79
N THR A 16 -4.19 -20.44 -2.77
CA THR A 16 -5.19 -20.57 -3.84
C THR A 16 -6.28 -19.52 -3.78
N VAL A 17 -6.45 -18.80 -2.66
CA VAL A 17 -7.46 -17.76 -2.51
C VAL A 17 -6.88 -16.34 -2.62
N ARG A 18 -5.56 -16.23 -2.71
CA ARG A 18 -4.90 -14.91 -2.70
C ARG A 18 -5.40 -13.99 -3.83
N ASP A 19 -5.45 -14.48 -5.04
CA ASP A 19 -5.84 -13.67 -6.20
C ASP A 19 -7.29 -13.18 -6.08
N ALA A 20 -8.18 -14.05 -5.62
CA ALA A 20 -9.57 -13.67 -5.37
C ALA A 20 -9.69 -12.65 -4.25
N LEU A 21 -8.88 -12.77 -3.21
CA LEU A 21 -8.86 -11.83 -2.10
C LEU A 21 -8.40 -10.44 -2.57
N VAL A 22 -7.34 -10.38 -3.35
CA VAL A 22 -6.86 -9.11 -3.94
C VAL A 22 -7.94 -8.50 -4.83
N ALA A 23 -8.57 -9.30 -5.69
CA ALA A 23 -9.64 -8.82 -6.56
C ALA A 23 -10.82 -8.27 -5.75
N ARG A 24 -11.24 -8.94 -4.68
CA ARG A 24 -12.32 -8.46 -3.82
C ARG A 24 -11.97 -7.18 -3.07
N SER A 25 -10.68 -6.92 -2.85
CA SER A 25 -10.23 -5.69 -2.17
C SER A 25 -10.28 -4.46 -3.09
N ALA A 26 -10.43 -4.62 -4.39
CA ALA A 26 -10.38 -3.53 -5.34
C ALA A 26 -11.36 -2.39 -5.03
N PRO A 27 -12.63 -2.64 -4.69
CA PRO A 27 -13.55 -1.55 -4.33
C PRO A 27 -13.10 -0.77 -3.09
N ILE A 28 -12.52 -1.42 -2.09
CA ILE A 28 -11.98 -0.75 -0.90
C ILE A 28 -10.77 0.08 -1.27
N GLN A 29 -9.88 -0.44 -2.11
CA GLN A 29 -8.73 0.31 -2.59
C GLN A 29 -9.16 1.54 -3.37
N GLN A 30 -10.16 1.41 -4.23
CA GLN A 30 -10.68 2.54 -5.00
C GLN A 30 -11.31 3.58 -4.08
N ALA A 31 -12.11 3.18 -3.11
CA ALA A 31 -12.71 4.09 -2.15
C ALA A 31 -11.66 4.85 -1.34
N THR A 32 -10.60 4.18 -0.94
CA THR A 32 -9.49 4.82 -0.22
C THR A 32 -8.84 5.90 -1.07
N ARG A 33 -8.58 5.59 -2.34
CA ARG A 33 -7.98 6.56 -3.29
C ARG A 33 -8.89 7.75 -3.55
N ASP A 34 -10.20 7.52 -3.64
CA ASP A 34 -11.16 8.56 -4.04
C ASP A 34 -11.62 9.42 -2.87
N ASP A 35 -11.79 8.82 -1.70
CA ASP A 35 -12.53 9.44 -0.61
C ASP A 35 -11.65 9.98 0.52
N GLU A 36 -10.40 9.50 0.64
CA GLU A 36 -9.55 9.89 1.76
C GLU A 36 -8.59 11.01 1.35
N PRO A 37 -8.72 12.20 1.94
CA PRO A 37 -7.81 13.29 1.63
C PRO A 37 -6.36 12.95 1.96
N GLY A 38 -5.45 13.27 1.04
CA GLY A 38 -4.03 13.03 1.23
C GLY A 38 -3.56 11.63 0.85
N CYS A 39 -4.44 10.75 0.39
CA CYS A 39 -4.04 9.47 -0.18
C CYS A 39 -3.50 9.70 -1.59
N LEU A 40 -2.20 9.51 -1.77
CA LEU A 40 -1.55 9.68 -3.07
C LEU A 40 -1.38 8.35 -3.81
N VAL A 41 -1.09 7.27 -3.09
CA VAL A 41 -1.02 5.91 -3.62
C VAL A 41 -1.59 4.98 -2.57
N TYR A 42 -2.35 4.01 -3.01
CA TYR A 42 -2.84 2.93 -2.15
C TYR A 42 -3.01 1.68 -3.00
N CYS A 43 -2.11 0.72 -2.85
CA CYS A 43 -2.08 -0.45 -3.70
C CYS A 43 -1.73 -1.71 -2.89
N PHE A 44 -2.62 -2.68 -2.94
CA PHE A 44 -2.41 -4.04 -2.46
C PHE A 44 -2.41 -4.92 -3.70
N ALA A 45 -1.31 -5.63 -3.95
CA ALA A 45 -1.14 -6.39 -5.19
C ALA A 45 -0.55 -7.77 -4.91
N ALA A 46 -0.93 -8.72 -5.74
CA ALA A 46 -0.40 -10.08 -5.69
C ALA A 46 1.09 -10.08 -6.01
N ASP A 47 1.90 -10.70 -5.15
CA ASP A 47 3.32 -10.89 -5.44
C ASP A 47 3.47 -11.92 -6.56
N PRO A 48 4.17 -11.58 -7.66
CA PRO A 48 4.29 -12.51 -8.79
C PRO A 48 5.19 -13.69 -8.53
N CYS A 49 6.02 -13.65 -7.48
CA CYS A 49 7.00 -14.70 -7.17
C CYS A 49 6.57 -15.60 -6.03
N TYR A 50 5.68 -15.11 -5.16
CA TYR A 50 5.24 -15.86 -3.97
C TYR A 50 3.72 -15.92 -3.94
N PRO A 51 3.13 -17.10 -4.19
CA PRO A 51 1.67 -17.20 -4.37
C PRO A 51 0.84 -16.92 -3.12
N ASP A 52 1.45 -16.92 -1.94
CA ASP A 52 0.77 -16.64 -0.67
C ASP A 52 0.94 -15.18 -0.21
N ARG A 53 1.56 -14.32 -1.01
CA ARG A 53 1.93 -12.97 -0.56
C ARG A 53 1.22 -11.87 -1.32
N ILE A 54 0.94 -10.80 -0.56
CA ILE A 54 0.39 -9.55 -1.08
C ILE A 54 1.39 -8.46 -0.72
N GLN A 55 1.82 -7.69 -1.71
CA GLN A 55 2.68 -6.54 -1.50
C GLN A 55 1.83 -5.29 -1.40
N VAL A 56 2.20 -4.40 -0.46
CA VAL A 56 1.46 -3.18 -0.20
C VAL A 56 2.38 -1.99 -0.37
N TYR A 57 1.90 -1.00 -1.11
CA TYR A 57 2.53 0.31 -1.18
C TYR A 57 1.47 1.39 -0.98
N GLU A 58 1.74 2.28 -0.03
CA GLU A 58 0.90 3.45 0.22
C GLU A 58 1.77 4.69 0.27
N LEU A 59 1.25 5.79 -0.22
CA LEU A 59 1.90 7.09 -0.11
C LEU A 59 0.87 8.09 0.36
N TRP A 60 1.18 8.78 1.46
CA TRP A 60 0.31 9.75 2.10
C TRP A 60 0.96 11.12 2.13
N GLU A 61 0.16 12.13 1.92
CA GLU A 61 0.59 13.53 1.86
C GLU A 61 1.25 13.99 3.16
N SER A 62 0.81 13.43 4.30
CA SER A 62 1.28 13.84 5.62
C SER A 62 1.01 12.73 6.65
N ALA A 63 1.63 12.88 7.82
CA ALA A 63 1.36 12.02 8.95
C ALA A 63 -0.10 12.15 9.43
N GLU A 64 -0.68 13.35 9.33
CA GLU A 64 -2.07 13.60 9.70
C GLU A 64 -3.03 12.84 8.78
N ALA A 65 -2.76 12.82 7.48
CA ALA A 65 -3.57 12.07 6.51
C ALA A 65 -3.51 10.57 6.78
N LEU A 66 -2.33 10.04 7.07
CA LEU A 66 -2.17 8.63 7.45
C LEU A 66 -2.89 8.31 8.75
N ALA A 67 -2.77 9.19 9.75
CA ALA A 67 -3.46 9.01 11.03
C ALA A 67 -4.99 8.97 10.83
N ALA A 68 -5.54 9.85 10.00
CA ALA A 68 -6.96 9.87 9.68
C ALA A 68 -7.40 8.55 8.99
N HIS A 69 -6.54 8.01 8.12
CA HIS A 69 -6.80 6.72 7.46
C HIS A 69 -7.05 5.61 8.47
N PHE A 70 -6.29 5.55 9.56
CA PHE A 70 -6.44 4.50 10.58
C PHE A 70 -7.78 4.57 11.32
N HIS A 71 -8.49 5.68 11.22
CA HIS A 71 -9.83 5.85 11.80
C HIS A 71 -10.93 5.78 10.74
N HIS A 72 -10.58 5.64 9.48
CA HIS A 72 -11.55 5.59 8.39
C HIS A 72 -12.14 4.19 8.25
N GLN A 73 -13.41 4.12 7.82
CA GLN A 73 -14.09 2.85 7.60
C GLN A 73 -13.36 1.98 6.56
N ASN A 74 -12.76 2.60 5.55
CA ASN A 74 -12.00 1.87 4.52
C ASN A 74 -10.85 1.05 5.14
N TYR A 75 -10.14 1.62 6.11
CA TYR A 75 -9.07 0.91 6.82
C TYR A 75 -9.63 -0.31 7.57
N HIS A 76 -10.74 -0.13 8.27
CA HIS A 76 -11.36 -1.20 9.03
C HIS A 76 -11.91 -2.29 8.10
N ASP A 77 -12.50 -1.91 6.97
CA ASP A 77 -13.01 -2.87 5.98
C ASP A 77 -11.89 -3.69 5.35
N MET A 78 -10.78 -3.05 4.99
CA MET A 78 -9.62 -3.77 4.44
C MET A 78 -9.05 -4.74 5.46
N ARG A 79 -8.90 -4.31 6.69
CA ARG A 79 -8.39 -5.14 7.77
C ARG A 79 -9.29 -6.35 8.04
N ALA A 80 -10.60 -6.14 8.03
CA ALA A 80 -11.57 -7.22 8.20
C ALA A 80 -11.53 -8.21 7.03
N MET A 81 -11.42 -7.72 5.81
CA MET A 81 -11.34 -8.56 4.61
C MET A 81 -10.08 -9.42 4.63
N LEU A 82 -8.93 -8.85 4.95
CA LEU A 82 -7.68 -9.59 5.02
C LEU A 82 -7.70 -10.62 6.15
N GLY A 83 -8.20 -10.23 7.32
CA GLY A 83 -8.34 -11.13 8.46
C GLY A 83 -9.27 -12.31 8.16
N GLY A 84 -10.43 -12.03 7.55
CA GLY A 84 -11.37 -13.07 7.13
C GLY A 84 -10.87 -13.89 5.95
N GLY A 85 -9.93 -13.36 5.17
CA GLY A 85 -9.33 -14.02 4.02
C GLY A 85 -8.14 -14.91 4.35
N GLY A 86 -7.79 -15.06 5.63
CA GLY A 86 -6.73 -15.97 6.07
C GLY A 86 -5.36 -15.31 6.27
N LEU A 87 -5.32 -14.02 6.59
CA LEU A 87 -4.07 -13.36 6.94
C LEU A 87 -3.43 -14.06 8.14
N VAL A 88 -2.17 -14.49 8.00
CA VAL A 88 -1.41 -15.14 9.06
C VAL A 88 -0.19 -14.35 9.51
N LYS A 89 0.30 -13.43 8.67
CA LYS A 89 1.46 -12.59 8.98
C LYS A 89 1.41 -11.30 8.18
N SER A 90 1.77 -10.20 8.83
CA SER A 90 1.97 -8.92 8.18
C SER A 90 3.20 -8.24 8.75
N VAL A 91 4.11 -7.84 7.86
CA VAL A 91 5.29 -7.06 8.23
C VAL A 91 5.16 -5.72 7.51
N SER A 92 5.09 -4.64 8.28
CA SER A 92 4.88 -3.31 7.72
C SER A 92 5.90 -2.31 8.29
N ARG A 93 6.24 -1.33 7.46
CA ARG A 93 7.09 -0.20 7.85
C ARG A 93 6.54 1.07 7.23
N LYS A 94 6.76 2.17 7.91
CA LYS A 94 6.51 3.49 7.34
C LYS A 94 7.83 4.26 7.26
N HIS A 95 7.93 5.10 6.24
CA HIS A 95 9.12 5.91 5.98
C HIS A 95 8.70 7.36 5.81
N ARG A 96 9.40 8.26 6.48
CA ARG A 96 9.22 9.69 6.23
C ARG A 96 10.15 10.09 5.09
N ILE A 97 9.58 10.66 4.04
CA ILE A 97 10.32 11.04 2.84
C ILE A 97 10.77 12.49 3.00
N ASP A 98 12.07 12.74 2.91
CA ASP A 98 12.64 14.07 2.98
C ASP A 98 13.12 14.59 1.62
N ALA A 99 13.19 13.72 0.62
CA ALA A 99 13.57 14.09 -0.74
C ALA A 99 12.95 13.13 -1.74
N SER A 100 12.62 13.65 -2.91
CA SER A 100 12.14 12.85 -4.05
C SER A 100 12.75 13.41 -5.31
N ALA A 101 13.10 12.52 -6.24
CA ALA A 101 13.62 12.90 -7.54
C ALA A 101 13.22 11.85 -8.56
N PRO A 102 13.17 12.21 -9.86
CA PRO A 102 12.95 11.23 -10.92
C PRO A 102 14.09 10.23 -10.98
N VAL A 103 13.77 8.98 -11.27
CA VAL A 103 14.80 7.95 -11.51
C VAL A 103 15.56 8.22 -12.82
N TYR A 104 14.83 8.67 -13.84
CA TYR A 104 15.38 8.90 -15.17
C TYR A 104 15.45 10.39 -15.45
N ASN A 105 16.56 10.85 -16.03
CA ASN A 105 16.68 12.22 -16.50
C ASN A 105 15.96 12.42 -17.85
N ALA A 106 16.04 13.63 -18.42
CA ALA A 106 15.40 13.98 -19.70
C ALA A 106 15.89 13.09 -20.86
N ASP A 107 17.13 12.60 -20.80
CA ASP A 107 17.71 11.71 -21.80
C ASP A 107 17.42 10.23 -21.49
N ARG A 108 16.55 9.95 -20.50
CA ARG A 108 16.15 8.62 -20.08
C ARG A 108 17.32 7.79 -19.52
N VAL A 109 18.28 8.46 -18.92
CA VAL A 109 19.38 7.81 -18.21
C VAL A 109 19.02 7.74 -16.73
N PRO A 110 19.05 6.53 -16.12
CA PRO A 110 18.74 6.38 -14.70
C PRO A 110 19.89 6.84 -13.84
N ASN A 111 19.57 7.39 -12.68
CA ASN A 111 20.55 7.73 -11.65
C ASN A 111 19.92 7.63 -10.27
N ALA A 112 20.76 7.55 -9.26
CA ALA A 112 20.34 7.41 -7.87
C ALA A 112 20.43 8.73 -7.08
N ASP A 113 20.77 9.83 -7.74
CA ASP A 113 20.97 11.13 -7.09
C ASP A 113 19.64 11.84 -6.84
N PHE A 114 19.63 12.70 -5.85
CA PHE A 114 18.45 13.52 -5.51
C PHE A 114 18.67 15.00 -5.80
N ASP A 115 19.81 15.33 -6.31
CA ASP A 115 20.16 16.72 -6.65
C ASP A 115 19.74 17.11 -8.07
#